data_2be5b9d2968cfb5bde3e72776c1648ef
#
_entry.id   2be5b9d2968cfb5bde3e72776c1648ef
#
_cell.length_a   1.000
_cell.length_b   1.000
_cell.length_c   1.000
_cell.angle_alpha   90.00
_cell.angle_beta   90.00
_cell.angle_gamma   90.00
#
_symmetry.space_group_name_H-M   'P 1'
#
loop_
_entity.id
_entity.type
_entity.pdbx_description
1 polymer ?
#
loop_
_entity_poly.entity_id
_entity_poly.type
_entity_poly.pdbx_seq_one_letter_code
_entity_poly.pdbx_strand_id
1 'polypeptide(L)'
;QSKTYGYEVTLLIDLCDAIIKANETGSQIDETIVRSANIIIRSVAKVGIVALVDEATGYQYEREKDELQKILKAYISEELLPWQKRFPDIFYRELFRLNGWDFTINGIKKRPGVIGKWTNTIIYEELPNGILDELKKKAPKNESGNRTERYHQFLTLDVGEPNLEKQINKVITLFQVSDNMKQFWDNFKKMKMRQIGQTELPFDFDENGHTKD
;
A
#
# COMPACT_ATOMS: atom_id res chain seq x y z
N GLN A 1 1.76 27.74 -7.53
CA GLN A 1 0.68 26.75 -7.27
C GLN A 1 0.14 26.28 -8.62
N SER A 2 0.43 25.01 -8.96
CA SER A 2 -0.14 24.36 -10.15
C SER A 2 -1.66 24.23 -9.95
N LYS A 3 -2.45 24.77 -10.86
CA LYS A 3 -3.90 24.59 -10.86
C LYS A 3 -4.21 23.20 -11.41
N THR A 4 -4.71 22.31 -10.56
CA THR A 4 -5.23 21.00 -10.97
C THR A 4 -6.71 21.19 -11.33
N TYR A 5 -7.08 20.88 -12.57
CA TYR A 5 -8.48 20.88 -13.00
C TYR A 5 -9.06 19.48 -12.76
N GLY A 6 -10.13 19.41 -11.95
CA GLY A 6 -10.92 18.20 -11.76
C GLY A 6 -12.22 18.31 -12.58
N TYR A 7 -12.62 17.19 -13.20
CA TYR A 7 -13.91 17.07 -13.87
C TYR A 7 -14.76 16.03 -13.15
N GLU A 8 -16.07 16.23 -13.13
CA GLU A 8 -16.99 15.21 -12.63
C GLU A 8 -16.95 13.97 -13.54
N VAL A 9 -16.99 12.78 -12.93
CA VAL A 9 -16.93 11.50 -13.67
C VAL A 9 -18.13 11.37 -14.64
N THR A 10 -19.27 11.92 -14.28
CA THR A 10 -20.49 11.98 -15.10
C THR A 10 -20.27 12.66 -16.44
N LEU A 11 -19.42 13.69 -16.50
CA LEU A 11 -19.10 14.37 -17.75
C LEU A 11 -18.52 13.44 -18.83
N LEU A 12 -17.74 12.44 -18.45
CA LEU A 12 -17.20 11.46 -19.39
C LEU A 12 -18.32 10.61 -19.97
N ILE A 13 -19.30 10.22 -19.14
CA ILE A 13 -20.45 9.40 -19.55
C ILE A 13 -21.34 10.22 -20.48
N ASP A 14 -21.65 11.47 -20.11
CA ASP A 14 -22.45 12.38 -20.91
C ASP A 14 -21.82 12.68 -22.26
N LEU A 15 -20.49 12.85 -22.31
CA LEU A 15 -19.73 13.02 -23.54
C LEU A 15 -19.82 11.78 -24.46
N CYS A 16 -19.63 10.59 -23.88
CA CYS A 16 -19.75 9.34 -24.64
C CYS A 16 -21.17 9.15 -25.20
N ASP A 17 -22.20 9.44 -24.41
CA ASP A 17 -23.61 9.37 -24.86
C ASP A 17 -23.89 10.39 -25.96
N ALA A 18 -23.39 11.63 -25.84
CA ALA A 18 -23.53 12.64 -26.88
C ALA A 18 -22.84 12.23 -28.20
N ILE A 19 -21.65 11.63 -28.14
CA ILE A 19 -20.95 11.11 -29.32
C ILE A 19 -21.77 10.01 -30.02
N ILE A 20 -22.30 9.06 -29.25
CA ILE A 20 -23.11 7.96 -29.80
C ILE A 20 -24.38 8.52 -30.45
N LYS A 21 -25.11 9.40 -29.78
CA LYS A 21 -26.34 10.04 -30.32
C LYS A 21 -26.05 10.86 -31.57
N ALA A 22 -24.99 11.63 -31.59
CA ALA A 22 -24.63 12.42 -32.75
C ALA A 22 -24.31 11.51 -33.98
N ASN A 23 -23.64 10.40 -33.77
CA ASN A 23 -23.40 9.42 -34.83
C ASN A 23 -24.70 8.79 -35.34
N GLU A 24 -25.63 8.43 -34.45
CA GLU A 24 -26.96 7.88 -34.80
C GLU A 24 -27.80 8.88 -35.60
N THR A 25 -27.66 10.17 -35.35
CA THR A 25 -28.37 11.26 -36.07
C THR A 25 -27.72 11.67 -37.37
N GLY A 26 -26.65 10.95 -37.82
CA GLY A 26 -26.02 11.13 -39.11
C GLY A 26 -24.83 12.12 -39.12
N SER A 27 -24.36 12.55 -37.97
CA SER A 27 -23.13 13.36 -37.88
C SER A 27 -21.92 12.48 -38.26
N GLN A 28 -21.03 12.99 -39.11
CA GLN A 28 -19.79 12.31 -39.47
C GLN A 28 -18.78 12.43 -38.30
N ILE A 29 -18.75 11.41 -37.46
CA ILE A 29 -17.77 11.29 -36.35
C ILE A 29 -16.83 10.14 -36.71
N ASP A 30 -15.56 10.27 -36.36
CA ASP A 30 -14.55 9.22 -36.55
C ASP A 30 -15.02 7.92 -35.88
N GLU A 31 -15.02 6.82 -36.64
CA GLU A 31 -15.45 5.51 -36.14
C GLU A 31 -14.68 5.07 -34.91
N THR A 32 -13.42 5.45 -34.78
CA THR A 32 -12.55 5.10 -33.62
C THR A 32 -13.09 5.78 -32.36
N ILE A 33 -13.55 7.04 -32.48
CA ILE A 33 -14.13 7.79 -31.37
C ILE A 33 -15.45 7.17 -30.93
N VAL A 34 -16.34 6.87 -31.90
CA VAL A 34 -17.64 6.21 -31.64
C VAL A 34 -17.44 4.85 -30.98
N ARG A 35 -16.47 4.06 -31.47
CA ARG A 35 -16.13 2.75 -30.90
C ARG A 35 -15.64 2.86 -29.47
N SER A 36 -14.76 3.85 -29.20
CA SER A 36 -14.23 4.11 -27.86
C SER A 36 -15.35 4.52 -26.89
N ALA A 37 -16.25 5.41 -27.30
CA ALA A 37 -17.40 5.82 -26.50
C ALA A 37 -18.30 4.62 -26.15
N ASN A 38 -18.61 3.75 -27.14
CA ASN A 38 -19.38 2.52 -26.90
C ASN A 38 -18.71 1.56 -25.92
N ILE A 39 -17.39 1.39 -25.99
CA ILE A 39 -16.63 0.54 -25.06
C ILE A 39 -16.74 1.08 -23.64
N ILE A 40 -16.58 2.40 -23.46
CA ILE A 40 -16.67 3.06 -22.15
C ILE A 40 -18.07 2.86 -21.55
N ILE A 41 -19.13 3.20 -22.30
CA ILE A 41 -20.52 3.08 -21.82
C ILE A 41 -20.86 1.64 -21.43
N ARG A 42 -20.50 0.65 -22.27
CA ARG A 42 -20.74 -0.78 -21.95
C ARG A 42 -19.97 -1.24 -20.72
N SER A 43 -18.73 -0.77 -20.54
CA SER A 43 -17.92 -1.10 -19.38
C SER A 43 -18.51 -0.52 -18.09
N VAL A 44 -18.92 0.75 -18.12
CA VAL A 44 -19.57 1.42 -16.99
C VAL A 44 -20.91 0.74 -16.66
N ALA A 45 -21.72 0.42 -17.67
CA ALA A 45 -23.00 -0.27 -17.45
C ALA A 45 -22.80 -1.64 -16.79
N LYS A 46 -21.78 -2.41 -17.23
CA LYS A 46 -21.48 -3.73 -16.64
C LYS A 46 -21.04 -3.60 -15.17
N VAL A 47 -20.17 -2.65 -14.86
CA VAL A 47 -19.72 -2.41 -13.48
C VAL A 47 -20.88 -1.91 -12.62
N GLY A 48 -21.70 -0.99 -13.16
CA GLY A 48 -22.87 -0.44 -12.46
C GLY A 48 -23.91 -1.48 -12.10
N ILE A 49 -24.21 -2.43 -13.01
CA ILE A 49 -25.16 -3.52 -12.73
C ILE A 49 -24.60 -4.42 -11.59
N VAL A 50 -23.34 -4.78 -11.63
CA VAL A 50 -22.72 -5.59 -10.56
C VAL A 50 -22.79 -4.86 -9.22
N ALA A 51 -22.45 -3.56 -9.20
CA ALA A 51 -22.49 -2.75 -7.99
C ALA A 51 -23.93 -2.64 -7.40
N LEU A 52 -24.92 -2.43 -8.26
CA LEU A 52 -26.33 -2.36 -7.85
C LEU A 52 -26.84 -3.71 -7.29
N VAL A 53 -26.44 -4.82 -7.89
CA VAL A 53 -26.82 -6.15 -7.39
C VAL A 53 -26.12 -6.42 -6.05
N ASP A 54 -24.84 -6.11 -5.94
CA ASP A 54 -24.07 -6.27 -4.69
C ASP A 54 -24.68 -5.43 -3.56
N GLU A 55 -25.08 -4.17 -3.84
CA GLU A 55 -25.73 -3.30 -2.88
C GLU A 55 -27.11 -3.81 -2.47
N ALA A 56 -27.95 -4.20 -3.44
CA ALA A 56 -29.32 -4.67 -3.19
C ALA A 56 -29.35 -6.00 -2.42
N THR A 57 -28.35 -6.86 -2.60
CA THR A 57 -28.24 -8.16 -1.95
C THR A 57 -27.39 -8.15 -0.67
N GLY A 58 -26.63 -7.06 -0.41
CA GLY A 58 -25.64 -6.99 0.65
C GLY A 58 -24.40 -7.86 0.38
N TYR A 59 -24.27 -8.43 -0.82
CA TYR A 59 -23.21 -9.37 -1.18
C TYR A 59 -21.82 -8.75 -1.19
N GLN A 60 -21.73 -7.42 -1.35
CA GLN A 60 -20.46 -6.70 -1.24
C GLN A 60 -19.76 -6.93 0.11
N TYR A 61 -20.50 -6.98 1.22
CA TYR A 61 -19.95 -7.23 2.56
C TYR A 61 -19.43 -8.65 2.73
N GLU A 62 -20.11 -9.63 2.14
CA GLU A 62 -19.66 -11.01 2.14
C GLU A 62 -18.42 -11.20 1.27
N ARG A 63 -18.40 -10.57 0.08
CA ARG A 63 -17.24 -10.61 -0.83
C ARG A 63 -15.99 -10.00 -0.19
N GLU A 64 -16.10 -8.82 0.43
CA GLU A 64 -14.99 -8.19 1.14
C GLU A 64 -14.48 -9.06 2.29
N LYS A 65 -15.39 -9.69 3.04
CA LYS A 65 -15.07 -10.62 4.10
C LYS A 65 -14.37 -11.87 3.59
N ASP A 66 -14.81 -12.43 2.50
CA ASP A 66 -14.22 -13.61 1.87
C ASP A 66 -12.83 -13.30 1.29
N GLU A 67 -12.65 -12.15 0.66
CA GLU A 67 -11.35 -11.70 0.15
C GLU A 67 -10.37 -11.49 1.32
N LEU A 68 -10.81 -10.83 2.39
CA LEU A 68 -10.00 -10.68 3.59
C LEU A 68 -9.60 -12.04 4.16
N GLN A 69 -10.52 -13.00 4.25
CA GLN A 69 -10.23 -14.35 4.74
C GLN A 69 -9.20 -15.09 3.85
N LYS A 70 -9.30 -14.95 2.54
CA LYS A 70 -8.30 -15.51 1.61
C LYS A 70 -6.91 -14.92 1.84
N ILE A 71 -6.82 -13.59 1.99
CA ILE A 71 -5.57 -12.90 2.30
C ILE A 71 -5.01 -13.37 3.64
N LEU A 72 -5.84 -13.42 4.69
CA LEU A 72 -5.43 -13.88 6.01
C LEU A 72 -4.88 -15.30 5.96
N LYS A 73 -5.56 -16.24 5.31
CA LYS A 73 -5.11 -17.64 5.14
C LYS A 73 -3.79 -17.74 4.36
N ALA A 74 -3.58 -16.89 3.37
CA ALA A 74 -2.33 -16.88 2.61
C ALA A 74 -1.15 -16.37 3.43
N TYR A 75 -1.36 -15.39 4.31
CA TYR A 75 -0.28 -14.72 5.04
C TYR A 75 -0.04 -15.28 6.43
N ILE A 76 -1.07 -15.81 7.10
CA ILE A 76 -1.03 -16.19 8.51
C ILE A 76 -1.01 -17.70 8.66
N SER A 77 0.04 -18.21 9.30
CA SER A 77 0.15 -19.61 9.70
C SER A 77 -0.79 -19.91 10.88
N GLU A 78 -1.41 -21.07 10.87
CA GLU A 78 -2.15 -21.58 12.03
C GLU A 78 -1.21 -22.06 13.13
N GLU A 79 -0.05 -22.56 12.73
CA GLU A 79 0.98 -23.06 13.63
C GLU A 79 2.02 -21.98 13.96
N LEU A 80 2.51 -22.01 15.20
CA LEU A 80 3.63 -21.16 15.63
C LEU A 80 4.93 -21.69 15.03
N LEU A 81 5.55 -20.92 14.15
CA LEU A 81 6.82 -21.29 13.56
C LEU A 81 7.98 -21.08 14.54
N PRO A 82 9.06 -21.88 14.43
CA PRO A 82 10.26 -21.66 15.22
C PRO A 82 10.80 -20.24 15.07
N TRP A 83 11.29 -19.67 16.18
CA TRP A 83 11.91 -18.35 16.13
C TRP A 83 13.14 -18.34 15.20
N GLN A 84 13.17 -17.39 14.30
CA GLN A 84 14.31 -17.11 13.42
C GLN A 84 14.58 -15.61 13.40
N LYS A 85 15.84 -15.22 13.21
CA LYS A 85 16.21 -13.81 13.08
C LYS A 85 15.79 -13.30 11.71
N ARG A 86 14.69 -12.55 11.63
CA ARG A 86 14.16 -12.01 10.37
C ARG A 86 14.68 -10.60 10.08
N PHE A 87 14.93 -9.81 11.11
CA PHE A 87 15.48 -8.46 10.95
C PHE A 87 17.01 -8.52 10.93
N PRO A 88 17.66 -8.22 9.79
CA PRO A 88 19.12 -8.23 9.70
C PRO A 88 19.74 -7.09 10.52
N ASP A 89 21.00 -7.23 10.90
CA ASP A 89 21.70 -6.24 11.73
C ASP A 89 21.77 -4.87 11.06
N ILE A 90 21.86 -4.84 9.73
CA ILE A 90 21.85 -3.60 8.95
C ILE A 90 20.59 -2.76 9.21
N PHE A 91 19.40 -3.38 9.41
CA PHE A 91 18.17 -2.68 9.72
C PHE A 91 18.30 -1.85 11.01
N TYR A 92 18.84 -2.45 12.06
CA TYR A 92 19.02 -1.75 13.33
C TYR A 92 20.19 -0.77 13.29
N ARG A 93 21.27 -1.11 12.58
CA ARG A 93 22.41 -0.22 12.41
C ARG A 93 22.01 1.10 11.76
N GLU A 94 21.28 1.02 10.66
CA GLU A 94 20.79 2.19 9.94
C GLU A 94 19.79 2.99 10.78
N LEU A 95 18.87 2.31 11.47
CA LEU A 95 17.91 2.97 12.36
C LEU A 95 18.62 3.74 13.48
N PHE A 96 19.70 3.19 14.05
CA PHE A 96 20.51 3.85 15.07
C PHE A 96 21.27 5.03 14.47
N ARG A 97 21.89 4.86 13.29
CA ARG A 97 22.59 5.93 12.57
C ARG A 97 21.68 7.14 12.33
N LEU A 98 20.48 6.93 11.83
CA LEU A 98 19.53 8.00 11.54
C LEU A 98 19.05 8.77 12.76
N ASN A 99 19.14 8.16 13.95
CA ASN A 99 18.78 8.79 15.22
C ASN A 99 20.00 9.32 16.00
N GLY A 100 21.23 9.16 15.49
CA GLY A 100 22.44 9.53 16.21
C GLY A 100 22.68 8.70 17.47
N TRP A 101 22.18 7.45 17.51
CA TRP A 101 22.36 6.55 18.65
C TRP A 101 23.56 5.61 18.45
N ASP A 102 24.28 5.34 19.53
CA ASP A 102 25.40 4.40 19.49
C ASP A 102 24.92 2.96 19.26
N PHE A 103 25.42 2.34 18.20
CA PHE A 103 25.15 0.94 17.89
C PHE A 103 26.09 0.03 18.67
N THR A 104 25.82 -0.13 19.96
CA THR A 104 26.58 -1.01 20.87
C THR A 104 25.76 -2.22 21.29
N ILE A 105 26.42 -3.29 21.74
CA ILE A 105 25.76 -4.51 22.27
C ILE A 105 24.78 -4.14 23.40
N ASN A 106 25.15 -3.20 24.27
CA ASN A 106 24.29 -2.72 25.33
C ASN A 106 23.15 -1.83 24.82
N GLY A 107 23.39 -1.02 23.78
CA GLY A 107 22.38 -0.20 23.14
C GLY A 107 21.30 -1.06 22.43
N ILE A 108 21.72 -2.15 21.79
CA ILE A 108 20.78 -3.11 21.15
C ILE A 108 19.92 -3.80 22.20
N LYS A 109 20.47 -4.18 23.35
CA LYS A 109 19.73 -4.83 24.44
C LYS A 109 18.76 -3.89 25.14
N LYS A 110 19.10 -2.60 25.25
CA LYS A 110 18.28 -1.53 25.85
C LYS A 110 17.60 -0.66 24.80
N ARG A 111 17.05 -1.26 23.75
CA ARG A 111 16.38 -0.52 22.67
C ARG A 111 15.31 0.41 23.23
N PRO A 112 15.25 1.68 22.80
CA PRO A 112 14.12 2.54 23.10
C PRO A 112 12.81 1.89 22.69
N GLY A 113 11.79 1.92 23.54
CA GLY A 113 10.48 1.30 23.25
C GLY A 113 9.81 1.82 21.98
N VAL A 114 10.22 2.99 21.51
CA VAL A 114 9.77 3.61 20.26
C VAL A 114 10.12 2.77 19.02
N ILE A 115 11.22 2.00 19.04
CA ILE A 115 11.62 1.14 17.92
C ILE A 115 10.54 0.11 17.60
N GLY A 116 9.89 -0.46 18.61
CA GLY A 116 8.78 -1.39 18.41
C GLY A 116 7.57 -0.74 17.73
N LYS A 117 7.27 0.52 18.06
CA LYS A 117 6.21 1.29 17.40
C LYS A 117 6.58 1.56 15.94
N TRP A 118 7.78 2.06 15.68
CA TRP A 118 8.25 2.31 14.31
C TRP A 118 8.27 1.05 13.47
N THR A 119 8.78 -0.07 14.02
CA THR A 119 8.77 -1.36 13.30
C THR A 119 7.35 -1.77 12.90
N ASN A 120 6.36 -1.57 13.78
CA ASN A 120 4.98 -1.84 13.41
C ASN A 120 4.54 -0.96 12.24
N THR A 121 4.77 0.36 12.33
CA THR A 121 4.30 1.31 11.31
C THR A 121 5.01 1.15 9.98
N ILE A 122 6.34 0.95 9.96
CA ILE A 122 7.10 0.91 8.70
C ILE A 122 7.20 -0.49 8.08
N ILE A 123 6.88 -1.54 8.83
CA ILE A 123 6.98 -2.92 8.36
C ILE A 123 5.60 -3.59 8.35
N TYR A 124 4.97 -3.77 9.51
CA TYR A 124 3.77 -4.62 9.61
C TYR A 124 2.49 -3.92 9.12
N GLU A 125 2.35 -2.60 9.26
CA GLU A 125 1.24 -1.82 8.71
C GLU A 125 1.30 -1.69 7.18
N GLU A 126 2.47 -2.00 6.57
CA GLU A 126 2.64 -2.02 5.12
C GLU A 126 2.35 -3.39 4.48
N LEU A 127 2.07 -4.40 5.27
CA LEU A 127 1.49 -5.66 4.80
C LEU A 127 0.01 -5.45 4.45
N PRO A 128 -0.62 -6.35 3.69
CA PRO A 128 -2.02 -6.19 3.34
C PRO A 128 -2.93 -5.94 4.55
N ASN A 129 -4.01 -5.19 4.33
CA ASN A 129 -4.95 -4.81 5.37
C ASN A 129 -5.45 -6.03 6.16
N GLY A 130 -5.53 -5.89 7.48
CA GLY A 130 -5.98 -6.93 8.40
C GLY A 130 -4.89 -7.88 8.91
N ILE A 131 -3.72 -7.98 8.23
CA ILE A 131 -2.64 -8.88 8.65
C ILE A 131 -2.10 -8.49 10.03
N LEU A 132 -1.77 -7.21 10.24
CA LEU A 132 -1.26 -6.76 11.54
C LEU A 132 -2.26 -7.00 12.68
N ASP A 133 -3.55 -6.80 12.42
CA ASP A 133 -4.57 -6.97 13.45
C ASP A 133 -4.74 -8.45 13.82
N GLU A 134 -4.64 -9.35 12.85
CA GLU A 134 -4.63 -10.78 13.12
C GLU A 134 -3.37 -11.22 13.86
N LEU A 135 -2.20 -10.69 13.50
CA LEU A 135 -0.95 -10.93 14.23
C LEU A 135 -1.00 -10.43 15.67
N LYS A 136 -1.67 -9.30 15.94
CA LYS A 136 -1.89 -8.79 17.30
C LYS A 136 -2.75 -9.75 18.14
N LYS A 137 -3.76 -10.38 17.53
CA LYS A 137 -4.61 -11.38 18.19
C LYS A 137 -3.84 -12.66 18.50
N LYS A 138 -3.05 -13.16 17.53
CA LYS A 138 -2.26 -14.40 17.71
C LYS A 138 -1.08 -14.23 18.67
N ALA A 139 -0.48 -13.04 18.76
CA ALA A 139 0.61 -12.72 19.67
C ALA A 139 0.19 -11.61 20.64
N PRO A 140 -0.70 -11.88 21.63
CA PRO A 140 -1.11 -10.89 22.60
C PRO A 140 0.06 -10.46 23.50
N LYS A 141 -0.08 -9.30 24.13
CA LYS A 141 0.85 -8.86 25.16
C LYS A 141 0.48 -9.51 26.48
N ASN A 142 1.49 -9.89 27.26
CA ASN A 142 1.31 -10.32 28.63
C ASN A 142 1.04 -9.12 29.57
N GLU A 143 0.79 -9.37 30.85
CA GLU A 143 0.54 -8.34 31.87
C GLU A 143 1.67 -7.31 32.00
N SER A 144 2.90 -7.70 31.71
CA SER A 144 4.07 -6.82 31.67
C SER A 144 4.22 -6.02 30.37
N GLY A 145 3.26 -6.10 29.44
CA GLY A 145 3.27 -5.38 28.17
C GLY A 145 4.20 -5.97 27.10
N ASN A 146 4.84 -7.08 27.38
CA ASN A 146 5.73 -7.80 26.47
C ASN A 146 5.00 -8.90 25.72
N ARG A 147 5.52 -9.29 24.53
CA ARG A 147 5.05 -10.46 23.77
C ARG A 147 5.99 -11.61 23.96
N THR A 148 5.46 -12.80 24.20
CA THR A 148 6.21 -14.06 24.26
C THR A 148 6.66 -14.47 22.88
N GLU A 149 5.76 -14.40 21.92
CA GLU A 149 6.00 -14.75 20.51
C GLU A 149 6.17 -13.50 19.67
N ARG A 150 6.88 -13.61 18.55
CA ARG A 150 7.08 -12.52 17.59
C ARG A 150 6.11 -12.67 16.44
N TYR A 151 5.62 -11.57 15.88
CA TYR A 151 4.69 -11.55 14.76
C TYR A 151 5.12 -12.42 13.59
N HIS A 152 6.42 -12.39 13.23
CA HIS A 152 6.93 -13.18 12.09
C HIS A 152 6.82 -14.70 12.31
N GLN A 153 6.67 -15.19 13.54
CA GLN A 153 6.47 -16.61 13.82
C GLN A 153 5.08 -17.13 13.41
N PHE A 154 4.15 -16.21 13.12
CA PHE A 154 2.81 -16.52 12.65
C PHE A 154 2.62 -16.23 11.15
N LEU A 155 3.66 -15.89 10.42
CA LEU A 155 3.59 -15.70 8.98
C LEU A 155 3.86 -17.00 8.24
N THR A 156 3.16 -17.24 7.13
CA THR A 156 3.39 -18.40 6.28
C THR A 156 4.74 -18.30 5.57
N LEU A 157 5.38 -19.46 5.32
CA LEU A 157 6.70 -19.54 4.70
C LEU A 157 6.69 -19.16 3.21
N ASP A 158 5.58 -19.39 2.54
CA ASP A 158 5.42 -19.21 1.09
C ASP A 158 4.98 -17.80 0.69
N VAL A 159 4.18 -17.13 1.51
CA VAL A 159 3.65 -15.78 1.20
C VAL A 159 4.01 -14.77 2.27
N GLY A 160 3.73 -15.05 3.54
CA GLY A 160 3.88 -14.08 4.63
C GLY A 160 5.32 -13.66 4.86
N GLU A 161 6.24 -14.61 4.99
CA GLU A 161 7.66 -14.32 5.22
C GLU A 161 8.35 -13.64 4.03
N PRO A 162 8.18 -14.07 2.76
CA PRO A 162 8.77 -13.37 1.62
C PRO A 162 8.30 -11.92 1.49
N ASN A 163 7.04 -11.64 1.78
CA ASN A 163 6.53 -10.27 1.75
C ASN A 163 7.06 -9.42 2.92
N LEU A 164 7.22 -10.01 4.10
CA LEU A 164 7.89 -9.35 5.23
C LEU A 164 9.33 -8.99 4.87
N GLU A 165 10.10 -9.92 4.31
CA GLU A 165 11.48 -9.70 3.89
C GLU A 165 11.58 -8.60 2.82
N LYS A 166 10.70 -8.63 1.82
CA LYS A 166 10.62 -7.59 0.79
C LYS A 166 10.36 -6.22 1.40
N GLN A 167 9.46 -6.11 2.40
CA GLN A 167 9.20 -4.86 3.07
C GLN A 167 10.38 -4.39 3.93
N ILE A 168 11.05 -5.30 4.64
CA ILE A 168 12.26 -4.99 5.41
C ILE A 168 13.35 -4.42 4.49
N ASN A 169 13.59 -5.05 3.33
CA ASN A 169 14.59 -4.61 2.37
C ASN A 169 14.27 -3.23 1.78
N LYS A 170 13.00 -2.94 1.48
CA LYS A 170 12.57 -1.60 1.05
C LYS A 170 12.91 -0.54 2.10
N VAL A 171 12.61 -0.82 3.37
CA VAL A 171 12.86 0.11 4.46
C VAL A 171 14.36 0.30 4.68
N ILE A 172 15.17 -0.75 4.60
CA ILE A 172 16.63 -0.65 4.67
C ILE A 172 17.15 0.27 3.56
N THR A 173 16.68 0.12 2.34
CA THR A 173 17.05 1.00 1.22
C THR A 173 16.70 2.47 1.52
N LEU A 174 15.50 2.73 2.05
CA LEU A 174 15.10 4.08 2.43
C LEU A 174 15.95 4.63 3.59
N PHE A 175 16.33 3.81 4.56
CA PHE A 175 17.25 4.21 5.60
C PHE A 175 18.60 4.63 5.02
N GLN A 176 19.16 3.82 4.11
CA GLN A 176 20.49 4.06 3.50
C GLN A 176 20.55 5.35 2.68
N VAL A 177 19.45 5.73 2.01
CA VAL A 177 19.39 6.97 1.21
C VAL A 177 18.94 8.19 2.02
N SER A 178 18.74 8.05 3.32
CA SER A 178 18.33 9.12 4.23
C SER A 178 19.46 9.51 5.17
N ASP A 179 19.64 10.81 5.41
CA ASP A 179 20.65 11.34 6.30
C ASP A 179 20.20 11.36 7.77
N ASN A 180 18.90 11.45 8.01
CA ASN A 180 18.28 11.49 9.34
C ASN A 180 16.84 10.95 9.31
N MET A 181 16.26 10.76 10.50
CA MET A 181 14.90 10.22 10.64
C MET A 181 13.82 11.07 9.98
N LYS A 182 13.97 12.41 9.95
CA LYS A 182 13.00 13.29 9.29
C LYS A 182 12.97 13.00 7.79
N GLN A 183 14.12 12.98 7.14
CA GLN A 183 14.24 12.68 5.70
C GLN A 183 13.74 11.28 5.39
N PHE A 184 14.01 10.28 6.24
CA PHE A 184 13.44 8.94 6.10
C PHE A 184 11.91 8.97 6.08
N TRP A 185 11.27 9.65 7.03
CA TRP A 185 9.81 9.73 7.07
C TRP A 185 9.23 10.45 5.86
N ASP A 186 9.89 11.50 5.37
CA ASP A 186 9.49 12.21 4.15
C ASP A 186 9.59 11.28 2.93
N ASN A 187 10.69 10.55 2.79
CA ASN A 187 10.88 9.57 1.72
C ASN A 187 9.89 8.40 1.81
N PHE A 188 9.64 7.90 3.01
CA PHE A 188 8.67 6.82 3.25
C PHE A 188 7.25 7.26 2.86
N LYS A 189 6.85 8.47 3.24
CA LYS A 189 5.55 9.04 2.86
C LYS A 189 5.42 9.20 1.35
N LYS A 190 6.44 9.72 0.67
CA LYS A 190 6.47 9.82 -0.80
C LYS A 190 6.33 8.46 -1.46
N MET A 191 7.04 7.46 -0.96
CA MET A 191 6.93 6.08 -1.47
C MET A 191 5.50 5.55 -1.34
N LYS A 192 4.84 5.75 -0.18
CA LYS A 192 3.45 5.32 0.03
C LYS A 192 2.49 6.01 -0.95
N MET A 193 2.61 7.32 -1.13
CA MET A 193 1.77 8.07 -2.06
C MET A 193 1.88 7.53 -3.48
N ARG A 194 3.09 7.21 -3.95
CA ARG A 194 3.32 6.63 -5.28
C ARG A 194 2.73 5.22 -5.41
N GLN A 195 2.73 4.41 -4.35
CA GLN A 195 2.13 3.06 -4.35
C GLN A 195 0.60 3.11 -4.44
N ILE A 196 -0.05 4.15 -3.93
CA ILE A 196 -1.50 4.36 -4.00
C ILE A 196 -1.95 4.87 -5.40
N GLY A 197 -1.01 5.02 -6.35
CA GLY A 197 -1.33 5.45 -7.73
C GLY A 197 -1.39 6.95 -7.91
N GLN A 198 -1.00 7.75 -6.93
CA GLN A 198 -0.68 9.16 -7.15
C GLN A 198 0.68 9.26 -7.86
N THR A 199 0.67 9.07 -9.17
CA THR A 199 1.81 9.42 -10.02
C THR A 199 1.90 10.93 -10.09
N GLU A 200 3.01 11.50 -9.64
CA GLU A 200 3.38 12.85 -10.05
C GLU A 200 3.53 12.80 -11.58
N LEU A 201 2.83 13.69 -12.27
CA LEU A 201 3.03 13.87 -13.72
C LEU A 201 4.51 14.21 -13.95
N PRO A 202 5.17 13.62 -14.97
CA PRO A 202 6.54 13.96 -15.28
C PRO A 202 6.60 15.42 -15.72
N PHE A 203 7.31 16.22 -14.96
CA PHE A 203 7.62 17.61 -15.31
C PHE A 203 9.09 17.69 -15.76
N ASP A 204 9.41 18.63 -16.64
CA ASP A 204 10.79 18.93 -16.99
C ASP A 204 11.62 19.36 -15.79
N PHE A 205 12.93 19.01 -15.82
CA PHE A 205 13.86 19.38 -14.76
C PHE A 205 14.55 20.70 -15.08
N ASP A 206 14.54 21.62 -14.13
CA ASP A 206 15.35 22.84 -14.18
C ASP A 206 16.79 22.56 -13.67
N GLU A 207 17.62 23.61 -13.59
CA GLU A 207 19.01 23.53 -13.15
C GLU A 207 19.21 22.95 -11.73
N ASN A 208 18.11 22.78 -10.97
CA ASN A 208 18.07 22.18 -9.64
C ASN A 208 17.54 20.75 -9.63
N GLY A 209 17.37 20.11 -10.80
CA GLY A 209 16.88 18.74 -10.95
C GLY A 209 15.35 18.65 -11.03
N HIS A 210 14.66 19.73 -11.43
CA HIS A 210 13.23 19.73 -11.68
C HIS A 210 12.95 19.59 -13.16
N THR A 211 12.00 18.73 -13.53
CA THR A 211 11.59 18.52 -14.92
C THR A 211 11.01 19.80 -15.53
N LYS A 212 11.46 20.19 -16.73
CA LYS A 212 10.84 21.19 -17.58
C LYS A 212 10.20 20.54 -18.80
N ASP A 213 9.06 21.06 -19.24
CA ASP A 213 8.42 20.73 -20.51
C ASP A 213 9.22 21.27 -21.71
#